data_0cf677bd6c99c80093c7208d8aec21f0
#
_entry.id   0cf677bd6c99c80093c7208d8aec21f0
#
_cell.length_a   1.000
_cell.length_b   1.000
_cell.length_c   1.000
_cell.angle_alpha   90.00
_cell.angle_beta   90.00
_cell.angle_gamma   90.00
#
_symmetry.space_group_name_H-M   'P 1'
#
loop_
_entity.id
_entity.type
_entity.pdbx_description
1 polymer ?
#
loop_
_entity_poly.entity_id
_entity_poly.type
_entity_poly.pdbx_seq_one_letter_code
_entity_poly.pdbx_strand_id
1 'polypeptide(L)'
;MAWFINEVSFTGQYDNHRLFIEHLRELLKLRQTNKSIRDGLYCSKYLPNLKVVGDLTVRDAVKAEDDRDLTLQVLEWLDKKGPFIDGIREQIENDDFELSDIVVTEYAIGEAARQKISGKYSALYSLETPKFDFSTSPLVINQIDENLNIIKHQIDNYWILEDLVKSTEEQPPKPTSWRDMLDLASQSFPFLSLSNELNDYLVPHPFSHVICQHVLFYMNILNNVVKSRDESGEYTENTNKIISKYFLGDGAKITDESAQNKAKFKGEMTFKDPRDINKSLFCPWHAKISSRYFRIHFEFPLKSTQKTMAVCYIGPKLTKK
;
A
#
# COMPACT_ATOMS: atom_id res chain seq x y z
N MET A 1 1.30 -4.83 -4.18
CA MET A 1 -0.05 -4.45 -4.59
C MET A 1 -1.01 -5.43 -3.99
N ALA A 2 -2.17 -4.95 -3.57
CA ALA A 2 -3.14 -5.78 -2.92
C ALA A 2 -4.52 -5.52 -3.52
N TRP A 3 -5.23 -6.59 -3.77
CA TRP A 3 -6.66 -6.60 -4.07
C TRP A 3 -7.38 -7.11 -2.84
N PHE A 4 -8.58 -6.64 -2.62
CA PHE A 4 -9.34 -6.93 -1.41
C PHE A 4 -10.74 -7.40 -1.79
N ILE A 5 -11.20 -8.45 -1.15
CA ILE A 5 -12.59 -8.91 -1.31
C ILE A 5 -13.53 -7.82 -0.78
N ASN A 6 -14.54 -7.47 -1.56
CA ASN A 6 -15.69 -6.75 -1.04
C ASN A 6 -16.61 -7.73 -0.31
N GLU A 7 -16.45 -7.84 0.99
CA GLU A 7 -17.23 -8.80 1.80
C GLU A 7 -18.71 -8.44 1.89
N VAL A 8 -19.08 -7.17 1.68
CA VAL A 8 -20.49 -6.77 1.58
C VAL A 8 -21.15 -7.43 0.37
N SER A 9 -20.40 -7.68 -0.72
CA SER A 9 -20.92 -8.43 -1.85
C SER A 9 -21.20 -9.90 -1.52
N PHE A 10 -20.49 -10.50 -0.57
CA PHE A 10 -20.79 -11.84 -0.08
C PHE A 10 -22.09 -11.88 0.73
N THR A 11 -22.42 -10.80 1.45
CA THR A 11 -23.69 -10.68 2.18
C THR A 11 -24.85 -10.20 1.30
N GLY A 12 -24.73 -10.29 -0.01
CA GLY A 12 -25.70 -9.82 -0.99
C GLY A 12 -27.01 -10.59 -1.05
N GLN A 13 -27.20 -11.60 -0.17
CA GLN A 13 -28.44 -12.37 -0.02
C GLN A 13 -28.91 -12.95 -1.37
N TYR A 14 -28.15 -13.91 -1.85
CA TYR A 14 -28.45 -14.65 -3.07
C TYR A 14 -29.80 -15.37 -2.96
N ASP A 15 -30.47 -15.56 -4.09
CA ASP A 15 -31.77 -16.26 -4.15
C ASP A 15 -31.64 -17.72 -3.71
N ASN A 16 -30.50 -18.35 -4.02
CA ASN A 16 -30.15 -19.68 -3.56
C ASN A 16 -28.62 -19.82 -3.41
N HIS A 17 -28.20 -20.80 -2.63
CA HIS A 17 -26.78 -21.01 -2.36
C HIS A 17 -26.00 -21.49 -3.61
N ARG A 18 -26.61 -22.14 -4.59
CA ARG A 18 -25.94 -22.64 -5.79
C ARG A 18 -25.39 -21.52 -6.64
N LEU A 19 -26.16 -20.42 -6.82
CA LEU A 19 -25.69 -19.26 -7.55
C LEU A 19 -24.44 -18.64 -6.86
N PHE A 20 -24.46 -18.53 -5.54
CA PHE A 20 -23.27 -18.11 -4.79
C PHE A 20 -22.08 -19.07 -5.00
N ILE A 21 -22.34 -20.38 -4.97
CA ILE A 21 -21.29 -21.38 -5.16
C ILE A 21 -20.70 -21.34 -6.58
N GLU A 22 -21.50 -21.07 -7.60
CA GLU A 22 -21.01 -20.87 -8.98
C GLU A 22 -19.99 -19.76 -9.03
N HIS A 23 -20.30 -18.57 -8.50
CA HIS A 23 -19.36 -17.44 -8.42
C HIS A 23 -18.11 -17.79 -7.59
N LEU A 24 -18.30 -18.48 -6.47
CA LEU A 24 -17.19 -18.93 -5.63
C LEU A 24 -16.25 -19.90 -6.37
N ARG A 25 -16.79 -20.84 -7.14
CA ARG A 25 -16.00 -21.79 -7.96
C ARG A 25 -15.18 -21.07 -9.02
N GLU A 26 -15.76 -20.09 -9.71
CA GLU A 26 -15.03 -19.28 -10.71
C GLU A 26 -13.86 -18.54 -10.07
N LEU A 27 -14.10 -17.90 -8.93
CA LEU A 27 -13.04 -17.22 -8.19
C LEU A 27 -11.96 -18.19 -7.69
N LEU A 28 -12.32 -19.36 -7.19
CA LEU A 28 -11.36 -20.41 -6.77
C LEU A 28 -10.53 -20.92 -7.94
N LYS A 29 -11.15 -21.15 -9.10
CA LYS A 29 -10.46 -21.55 -10.34
C LYS A 29 -9.45 -20.50 -10.77
N LEU A 30 -9.84 -19.21 -10.73
CA LEU A 30 -8.94 -18.10 -11.03
C LEU A 30 -7.76 -18.07 -10.05
N ARG A 31 -7.99 -18.24 -8.76
CA ARG A 31 -6.92 -18.31 -7.75
C ARG A 31 -5.94 -19.47 -7.96
N GLN A 32 -6.40 -20.59 -8.51
CA GLN A 32 -5.53 -21.73 -8.84
C GLN A 32 -4.62 -21.41 -10.04
N THR A 33 -5.15 -20.74 -11.05
CA THR A 33 -4.46 -20.51 -12.33
C THR A 33 -3.64 -19.21 -12.34
N ASN A 34 -4.04 -18.20 -11.56
CA ASN A 34 -3.36 -16.92 -11.50
C ASN A 34 -2.67 -16.71 -10.15
N LYS A 35 -1.33 -16.72 -10.17
CA LYS A 35 -0.50 -16.56 -8.96
C LYS A 35 -0.68 -15.18 -8.30
N SER A 36 -0.80 -14.12 -9.08
CA SER A 36 -0.96 -12.76 -8.54
C SER A 36 -2.26 -12.63 -7.77
N ILE A 37 -3.36 -13.19 -8.27
CA ILE A 37 -4.65 -13.23 -7.57
C ILE A 37 -4.58 -14.14 -6.34
N ARG A 38 -3.98 -15.32 -6.46
CA ARG A 38 -3.84 -16.24 -5.34
C ARG A 38 -3.12 -15.61 -4.15
N ASP A 39 -2.02 -14.91 -4.42
CA ASP A 39 -1.11 -14.37 -3.41
C ASP A 39 -1.43 -12.91 -3.04
N GLY A 40 -2.29 -12.22 -3.79
CA GLY A 40 -2.57 -10.79 -3.65
C GLY A 40 -4.04 -10.41 -3.42
N LEU A 41 -5.00 -11.34 -3.51
CA LEU A 41 -6.41 -11.08 -3.20
C LEU A 41 -6.69 -11.40 -1.73
N TYR A 42 -6.73 -10.36 -0.91
CA TYR A 42 -6.88 -10.44 0.54
C TYR A 42 -8.33 -10.51 0.96
N CYS A 43 -8.59 -11.21 2.06
CA CYS A 43 -9.89 -11.27 2.72
C CYS A 43 -9.74 -11.20 4.24
N SER A 44 -10.83 -10.94 4.96
CA SER A 44 -10.86 -11.10 6.42
C SER A 44 -11.03 -12.56 6.83
N LYS A 45 -10.64 -12.88 8.05
CA LYS A 45 -10.92 -14.19 8.67
C LYS A 45 -12.42 -14.40 8.96
N TYR A 46 -13.23 -13.34 8.86
CA TYR A 46 -14.67 -13.42 9.07
C TYR A 46 -15.43 -13.90 7.83
N LEU A 47 -14.82 -13.85 6.64
CA LEU A 47 -15.45 -14.22 5.38
C LEU A 47 -16.21 -15.56 5.42
N PRO A 48 -15.70 -16.66 6.02
CA PRO A 48 -16.40 -17.93 6.11
C PRO A 48 -17.72 -17.87 6.88
N ASN A 49 -17.90 -16.89 7.74
CA ASN A 49 -19.05 -16.74 8.63
C ASN A 49 -20.07 -15.73 8.11
N LEU A 50 -19.83 -15.09 6.97
CA LEU A 50 -20.77 -14.16 6.36
C LEU A 50 -22.00 -14.91 5.83
N LYS A 51 -23.19 -14.35 6.06
CA LYS A 51 -24.47 -14.91 5.63
C LYS A 51 -24.71 -14.58 4.15
N VAL A 52 -24.84 -15.58 3.31
CA VAL A 52 -24.97 -15.43 1.85
C VAL A 52 -26.41 -15.62 1.37
N VAL A 53 -27.18 -16.47 2.05
CA VAL A 53 -28.60 -16.74 1.76
C VAL A 53 -29.35 -16.90 3.08
N GLY A 54 -30.24 -15.97 3.43
CA GLY A 54 -30.91 -16.01 4.73
C GLY A 54 -29.88 -16.10 5.88
N ASP A 55 -29.96 -17.15 6.68
CA ASP A 55 -29.01 -17.42 7.77
C ASP A 55 -27.83 -18.33 7.36
N LEU A 56 -27.83 -18.82 6.13
CA LEU A 56 -26.81 -19.73 5.61
C LEU A 56 -25.49 -18.95 5.39
N THR A 57 -24.44 -19.41 6.08
CA THR A 57 -23.11 -18.80 5.92
C THR A 57 -22.37 -19.33 4.69
N VAL A 58 -21.26 -18.66 4.29
CA VAL A 58 -20.35 -19.17 3.25
C VAL A 58 -19.97 -20.64 3.52
N ARG A 59 -19.59 -20.93 4.77
CA ARG A 59 -19.21 -22.27 5.22
C ARG A 59 -20.35 -23.28 5.07
N ASP A 60 -21.56 -22.89 5.44
CA ASP A 60 -22.73 -23.76 5.36
C ASP A 60 -23.16 -23.97 3.92
N ALA A 61 -23.10 -22.94 3.06
CA ALA A 61 -23.35 -23.05 1.63
C ALA A 61 -22.38 -24.04 0.96
N VAL A 62 -21.10 -23.99 1.29
CA VAL A 62 -20.08 -24.92 0.78
C VAL A 62 -20.36 -26.34 1.24
N LYS A 63 -20.73 -26.55 2.51
CA LYS A 63 -21.10 -27.88 3.03
C LYS A 63 -22.36 -28.44 2.39
N ALA A 64 -23.33 -27.58 2.05
CA ALA A 64 -24.59 -28.02 1.44
C ALA A 64 -24.43 -28.60 0.03
N GLU A 65 -23.29 -28.31 -0.65
CA GLU A 65 -22.98 -28.87 -1.97
C GLU A 65 -22.50 -30.33 -1.92
N ASP A 66 -22.12 -30.84 -0.75
CA ASP A 66 -21.56 -32.20 -0.56
C ASP A 66 -20.37 -32.51 -1.51
N ASP A 67 -19.61 -31.44 -1.86
CA ASP A 67 -18.45 -31.50 -2.73
C ASP A 67 -17.18 -31.39 -1.88
N ARG A 68 -16.46 -32.53 -1.77
CA ARG A 68 -15.24 -32.62 -0.97
C ARG A 68 -14.13 -31.71 -1.49
N ASP A 69 -13.96 -31.61 -2.81
CA ASP A 69 -12.88 -30.84 -3.44
C ASP A 69 -13.12 -29.35 -3.24
N LEU A 70 -14.35 -28.89 -3.42
CA LEU A 70 -14.76 -27.52 -3.10
C LEU A 70 -14.50 -27.20 -1.63
N THR A 71 -14.92 -28.09 -0.73
CA THR A 71 -14.73 -27.91 0.71
C THR A 71 -13.24 -27.79 1.05
N LEU A 72 -12.37 -28.63 0.51
CA LEU A 72 -10.93 -28.57 0.75
C LEU A 72 -10.30 -27.28 0.22
N GLN A 73 -10.68 -26.82 -0.97
CA GLN A 73 -10.18 -25.58 -1.55
C GLN A 73 -10.57 -24.35 -0.71
N VAL A 74 -11.82 -24.30 -0.25
CA VAL A 74 -12.33 -23.21 0.59
C VAL A 74 -11.64 -23.20 1.96
N LEU A 75 -11.49 -24.38 2.59
CA LEU A 75 -10.76 -24.49 3.87
C LEU A 75 -9.28 -24.11 3.72
N GLU A 76 -8.65 -24.49 2.62
CA GLU A 76 -7.27 -24.12 2.35
C GLU A 76 -7.11 -22.60 2.20
N TRP A 77 -8.03 -21.95 1.50
CA TRP A 77 -8.01 -20.52 1.31
C TRP A 77 -8.40 -19.78 2.59
N LEU A 78 -9.61 -20.00 3.09
CA LEU A 78 -10.25 -19.14 4.09
C LEU A 78 -9.87 -19.46 5.55
N ASP A 79 -9.35 -20.66 5.84
CA ASP A 79 -8.95 -21.04 7.19
C ASP A 79 -7.41 -21.15 7.36
N LYS A 80 -6.65 -21.45 6.29
CA LYS A 80 -5.23 -21.77 6.42
C LYS A 80 -4.28 -20.82 5.74
N LYS A 81 -4.47 -20.54 4.44
CA LYS A 81 -3.46 -19.86 3.63
C LYS A 81 -3.74 -18.36 3.39
N GLY A 82 -4.99 -17.96 3.35
CA GLY A 82 -5.37 -16.58 2.99
C GLY A 82 -5.01 -16.24 1.53
N PRO A 83 -4.50 -15.04 1.24
CA PRO A 83 -3.93 -14.06 2.20
C PRO A 83 -5.00 -13.34 3.03
N PHE A 84 -4.65 -13.04 4.30
CA PHE A 84 -5.53 -12.36 5.25
C PHE A 84 -5.05 -10.94 5.52
N ILE A 85 -6.01 -10.03 5.74
CA ILE A 85 -5.73 -8.62 6.02
C ILE A 85 -4.91 -8.41 7.29
N ASP A 86 -5.00 -9.32 8.28
CA ASP A 86 -4.25 -9.21 9.54
C ASP A 86 -2.74 -9.12 9.32
N GLY A 87 -2.23 -9.76 8.26
CA GLY A 87 -0.80 -9.76 7.94
C GLY A 87 -0.26 -8.46 7.34
N ILE A 88 -1.17 -7.56 6.90
CA ILE A 88 -0.82 -6.32 6.20
C ILE A 88 -1.50 -5.09 6.76
N ARG A 89 -2.24 -5.23 7.89
CA ARG A 89 -3.06 -4.16 8.47
C ARG A 89 -2.24 -2.91 8.73
N GLU A 90 -2.67 -1.81 8.12
CA GLU A 90 -2.06 -0.50 8.33
C GLU A 90 -2.64 0.16 9.58
N GLN A 91 -1.78 0.90 10.30
CA GLN A 91 -2.22 1.74 11.41
C GLN A 91 -2.41 3.17 10.90
N ILE A 92 -3.60 3.69 11.04
CA ILE A 92 -3.97 5.04 10.65
C ILE A 92 -4.75 5.71 11.77
N GLU A 93 -4.84 7.04 11.73
CA GLU A 93 -5.76 7.81 12.55
C GLU A 93 -7.19 7.69 12.01
N ASN A 94 -8.20 7.77 12.89
CA ASN A 94 -9.63 7.69 12.54
C ASN A 94 -9.95 6.41 11.76
N ASP A 95 -9.74 5.26 12.40
CA ASP A 95 -9.82 3.93 11.80
C ASP A 95 -11.26 3.38 11.73
N ASP A 96 -12.24 4.23 11.36
CA ASP A 96 -13.64 3.86 11.19
C ASP A 96 -14.08 4.05 9.75
N PHE A 97 -14.59 2.97 9.14
CA PHE A 97 -14.97 2.94 7.73
C PHE A 97 -16.38 2.42 7.51
N GLU A 98 -17.06 3.04 6.54
CA GLU A 98 -18.39 2.64 6.08
C GLU A 98 -18.46 2.57 4.55
N LEU A 99 -19.23 1.60 4.06
CA LEU A 99 -19.64 1.49 2.66
C LEU A 99 -21.17 1.42 2.62
N SER A 100 -21.83 2.43 2.06
CA SER A 100 -23.31 2.48 1.96
C SER A 100 -24.00 2.20 3.30
N ASP A 101 -23.58 2.91 4.35
CA ASP A 101 -24.11 2.81 5.73
C ASP A 101 -23.81 1.46 6.43
N ILE A 102 -22.96 0.64 5.85
CA ILE A 102 -22.50 -0.61 6.45
C ILE A 102 -21.09 -0.38 7.01
N VAL A 103 -20.91 -0.63 8.31
CA VAL A 103 -19.58 -0.57 8.95
C VAL A 103 -18.69 -1.68 8.37
N VAL A 104 -17.56 -1.27 7.79
CA VAL A 104 -16.60 -2.16 7.11
C VAL A 104 -15.19 -2.10 7.69
N THR A 105 -15.03 -1.48 8.86
CA THR A 105 -13.75 -1.26 9.55
C THR A 105 -12.93 -2.55 9.68
N GLU A 106 -13.56 -3.66 10.04
CA GLU A 106 -12.89 -4.95 10.24
C GLU A 106 -12.89 -5.85 9.00
N TYR A 107 -13.46 -5.38 7.89
CA TYR A 107 -13.49 -6.10 6.61
C TYR A 107 -12.27 -5.76 5.73
N ALA A 108 -12.05 -6.55 4.70
CA ALA A 108 -10.99 -6.28 3.74
C ALA A 108 -11.21 -4.96 2.98
N ILE A 109 -12.44 -4.50 2.85
CA ILE A 109 -12.80 -3.16 2.35
C ILE A 109 -12.17 -2.05 3.20
N GLY A 110 -12.27 -2.13 4.54
CA GLY A 110 -11.65 -1.17 5.44
C GLY A 110 -10.13 -1.17 5.30
N GLU A 111 -9.52 -2.36 5.14
CA GLU A 111 -8.10 -2.45 4.87
C GLU A 111 -7.70 -1.87 3.50
N ALA A 112 -8.53 -2.03 2.47
CA ALA A 112 -8.31 -1.37 1.18
C ALA A 112 -8.25 0.16 1.33
N ALA A 113 -9.12 0.74 2.16
CA ALA A 113 -9.10 2.17 2.48
C ALA A 113 -7.83 2.57 3.23
N ARG A 114 -7.41 1.81 4.26
CA ARG A 114 -6.15 2.04 4.99
C ARG A 114 -4.94 2.05 4.07
N GLN A 115 -4.85 1.07 3.17
CA GLN A 115 -3.76 0.97 2.20
C GLN A 115 -3.75 2.19 1.27
N LYS A 116 -4.92 2.64 0.80
CA LYS A 116 -5.05 3.84 -0.04
C LYS A 116 -4.60 5.11 0.69
N ILE A 117 -5.04 5.29 1.94
CA ILE A 117 -4.64 6.43 2.80
C ILE A 117 -3.12 6.41 3.04
N SER A 118 -2.54 5.23 3.22
CA SER A 118 -1.09 5.04 3.36
C SER A 118 -0.31 5.19 2.04
N GLY A 119 -0.97 5.59 0.94
CA GLY A 119 -0.33 5.82 -0.36
C GLY A 119 0.04 4.54 -1.11
N LYS A 120 -0.52 3.40 -0.73
CA LYS A 120 -0.32 2.12 -1.42
C LYS A 120 -1.43 1.86 -2.43
N TYR A 121 -1.11 1.09 -3.47
CA TYR A 121 -2.14 0.62 -4.39
C TYR A 121 -3.08 -0.34 -3.68
N SER A 122 -4.36 -0.10 -3.82
CA SER A 122 -5.44 -0.97 -3.34
C SER A 122 -6.61 -0.94 -4.31
N ALA A 123 -7.21 -2.09 -4.54
CA ALA A 123 -8.43 -2.22 -5.33
C ALA A 123 -9.34 -3.28 -4.70
N LEU A 124 -10.62 -3.23 -5.03
CA LEU A 124 -11.62 -4.17 -4.55
C LEU A 124 -12.00 -5.18 -5.64
N TYR A 125 -12.41 -6.35 -5.21
CA TYR A 125 -13.14 -7.30 -6.02
C TYR A 125 -14.50 -7.57 -5.39
N SER A 126 -15.57 -7.34 -6.14
CA SER A 126 -16.97 -7.55 -5.74
C SER A 126 -17.57 -8.71 -6.51
N LEU A 127 -18.37 -9.53 -5.83
CA LEU A 127 -19.27 -10.45 -6.52
C LEU A 127 -20.50 -9.68 -7.03
N GLU A 128 -21.06 -10.10 -8.15
CA GLU A 128 -22.40 -9.69 -8.57
C GLU A 128 -23.43 -10.29 -7.61
N THR A 129 -24.29 -9.44 -7.06
CA THR A 129 -25.23 -9.85 -6.03
C THR A 129 -26.63 -9.31 -6.30
N PRO A 130 -27.70 -10.03 -5.88
CA PRO A 130 -29.07 -9.56 -6.11
C PRO A 130 -29.47 -8.37 -5.23
N LYS A 131 -28.85 -8.19 -4.05
CA LYS A 131 -29.23 -7.14 -3.10
C LYS A 131 -28.49 -5.82 -3.31
N PHE A 132 -27.21 -5.87 -3.70
CA PHE A 132 -26.38 -4.69 -3.87
C PHE A 132 -25.78 -4.67 -5.27
N ASP A 133 -25.83 -3.51 -5.92
CA ASP A 133 -25.16 -3.31 -7.19
C ASP A 133 -23.77 -2.71 -6.95
N PHE A 134 -22.72 -3.53 -7.09
CA PHE A 134 -21.33 -3.12 -7.05
C PHE A 134 -20.69 -3.06 -8.43
N SER A 135 -21.48 -3.08 -9.51
CA SER A 135 -21.01 -2.99 -10.90
C SER A 135 -20.60 -1.56 -11.28
N THR A 136 -19.82 -0.93 -10.41
CA THR A 136 -19.31 0.43 -10.58
C THR A 136 -17.88 0.55 -10.04
N SER A 137 -17.10 1.42 -10.65
CA SER A 137 -15.73 1.77 -10.21
C SER A 137 -15.50 3.27 -10.43
N PRO A 138 -14.89 3.98 -9.46
CA PRO A 138 -14.50 3.51 -8.13
C PRO A 138 -15.69 3.38 -7.16
N LEU A 139 -15.54 2.52 -6.14
CA LEU A 139 -16.41 2.55 -4.97
C LEU A 139 -15.94 3.64 -4.00
N VAL A 140 -16.90 4.30 -3.34
CA VAL A 140 -16.63 5.36 -2.36
C VAL A 140 -16.76 4.78 -0.96
N ILE A 141 -15.65 4.76 -0.23
CA ILE A 141 -15.60 4.34 1.17
C ILE A 141 -15.48 5.57 2.03
N ASN A 142 -16.37 5.71 3.00
CA ASN A 142 -16.39 6.80 3.95
C ASN A 142 -15.47 6.45 5.13
N GLN A 143 -14.54 7.33 5.47
CA GLN A 143 -13.81 7.33 6.74
C GLN A 143 -14.48 8.34 7.66
N ILE A 144 -14.73 7.96 8.91
CA ILE A 144 -15.35 8.82 9.91
C ILE A 144 -14.26 9.28 10.87
N ASP A 145 -14.12 10.58 11.06
CA ASP A 145 -13.16 11.13 12.02
C ASP A 145 -13.78 11.29 13.42
N GLU A 146 -12.96 11.66 14.41
CA GLU A 146 -13.36 11.87 15.81
C GLU A 146 -14.47 12.93 15.97
N ASN A 147 -14.64 13.84 15.00
CA ASN A 147 -15.65 14.87 14.98
C ASN A 147 -16.88 14.49 14.13
N LEU A 148 -16.99 13.22 13.73
CA LEU A 148 -18.03 12.69 12.86
C LEU A 148 -18.03 13.31 11.44
N ASN A 149 -16.92 13.90 10.99
CA ASN A 149 -16.79 14.33 9.61
C ASN A 149 -16.52 13.13 8.71
N ILE A 150 -17.06 13.17 7.50
CA ILE A 150 -16.92 12.11 6.50
C ILE A 150 -15.83 12.50 5.50
N ILE A 151 -14.78 11.67 5.42
CA ILE A 151 -13.73 11.77 4.42
C ILE A 151 -13.94 10.64 3.41
N LYS A 152 -14.12 11.00 2.13
CA LYS A 152 -14.42 10.03 1.06
C LYS A 152 -13.15 9.54 0.40
N HIS A 153 -12.99 8.21 0.32
CA HIS A 153 -11.90 7.53 -0.38
C HIS A 153 -12.46 6.75 -1.57
N GLN A 154 -11.98 7.08 -2.76
CA GLN A 154 -12.34 6.37 -3.98
C GLN A 154 -11.37 5.21 -4.19
N ILE A 155 -11.88 3.98 -4.30
CA ILE A 155 -11.08 2.77 -4.50
C ILE A 155 -11.58 2.04 -5.73
N ASP A 156 -10.67 1.70 -6.64
CA ASP A 156 -11.00 0.96 -7.86
C ASP A 156 -11.66 -0.36 -7.48
N ASN A 157 -12.70 -0.73 -8.21
CA ASN A 157 -13.46 -1.94 -7.98
C ASN A 157 -13.62 -2.75 -9.27
N TYR A 158 -13.42 -4.04 -9.16
CA TYR A 158 -13.60 -5.02 -10.22
C TYR A 158 -14.71 -5.98 -9.84
N TRP A 159 -15.60 -6.32 -10.78
CA TRP A 159 -16.66 -7.33 -10.58
C TRP A 159 -16.65 -8.38 -11.70
N ILE A 160 -15.89 -8.14 -12.77
CA ILE A 160 -15.62 -9.08 -13.85
C ILE A 160 -14.23 -9.68 -13.62
N LEU A 161 -14.13 -11.01 -13.58
CA LEU A 161 -12.87 -11.71 -13.30
C LEU A 161 -11.78 -11.43 -14.31
N GLU A 162 -12.13 -11.28 -15.59
CA GLU A 162 -11.19 -10.93 -16.66
C GLU A 162 -10.57 -9.54 -16.44
N ASP A 163 -11.35 -8.57 -15.97
CA ASP A 163 -10.84 -7.22 -15.69
C ASP A 163 -9.97 -7.21 -14.43
N LEU A 164 -10.31 -8.01 -13.44
CA LEU A 164 -9.43 -8.24 -12.27
C LEU A 164 -8.08 -8.84 -12.73
N VAL A 165 -8.08 -9.82 -13.65
CA VAL A 165 -6.84 -10.40 -14.21
C VAL A 165 -6.04 -9.33 -14.95
N LYS A 166 -6.66 -8.57 -15.85
CA LYS A 166 -5.99 -7.48 -16.57
C LYS A 166 -5.35 -6.50 -15.61
N SER A 167 -6.03 -6.15 -14.50
CA SER A 167 -5.45 -5.26 -13.49
C SER A 167 -4.16 -5.79 -12.86
N THR A 168 -3.95 -7.12 -12.86
CA THR A 168 -2.69 -7.72 -12.39
C THR A 168 -1.57 -7.62 -13.41
N GLU A 169 -1.90 -7.55 -14.70
CA GLU A 169 -0.96 -7.46 -15.83
C GLU A 169 -0.55 -6.01 -16.10
N GLU A 170 -1.48 -5.08 -15.92
CA GLU A 170 -1.26 -3.65 -16.08
C GLU A 170 -0.38 -3.05 -14.97
N GLN A 171 -0.19 -3.80 -13.89
CA GLN A 171 0.64 -3.35 -12.78
C GLN A 171 2.12 -3.54 -13.11
N PRO A 172 2.96 -2.54 -12.84
CA PRO A 172 4.39 -2.72 -13.02
C PRO A 172 4.86 -3.95 -12.22
N PRO A 173 5.69 -4.81 -12.81
CA PRO A 173 6.17 -6.02 -12.13
C PRO A 173 6.84 -5.62 -10.80
N LYS A 174 6.64 -6.45 -9.78
CA LYS A 174 7.34 -6.21 -8.48
C LYS A 174 8.83 -6.20 -8.75
N PRO A 175 9.56 -5.18 -8.25
CA PRO A 175 11.00 -5.13 -8.42
C PRO A 175 11.68 -6.43 -7.95
N THR A 176 12.55 -6.97 -8.77
CA THR A 176 13.35 -8.16 -8.48
C THR A 176 14.83 -7.82 -8.28
N SER A 177 15.19 -6.59 -8.59
CA SER A 177 16.53 -6.03 -8.41
C SER A 177 16.46 -4.60 -7.87
N TRP A 178 17.61 -4.09 -7.41
CA TRP A 178 17.74 -2.68 -7.02
C TRP A 178 17.48 -1.74 -8.19
N ARG A 179 17.87 -2.13 -9.40
CA ARG A 179 17.63 -1.35 -10.61
C ARG A 179 16.15 -1.24 -10.91
N ASP A 180 15.41 -2.37 -10.88
CA ASP A 180 13.95 -2.35 -11.08
C ASP A 180 13.27 -1.44 -10.04
N MET A 181 13.73 -1.47 -8.80
CA MET A 181 13.21 -0.59 -7.74
C MET A 181 13.45 0.90 -8.05
N LEU A 182 14.65 1.27 -8.52
CA LEU A 182 14.98 2.65 -8.85
C LEU A 182 14.23 3.12 -10.10
N ASP A 183 14.07 2.26 -11.11
CA ASP A 183 13.29 2.54 -12.31
C ASP A 183 11.81 2.77 -11.97
N LEU A 184 11.22 1.91 -11.12
CA LEU A 184 9.87 2.07 -10.60
C LEU A 184 9.74 3.38 -9.80
N ALA A 185 10.69 3.68 -8.92
CA ALA A 185 10.69 4.90 -8.11
C ALA A 185 10.75 6.17 -8.98
N SER A 186 11.60 6.16 -10.02
CA SER A 186 11.72 7.26 -10.97
C SER A 186 10.41 7.55 -11.72
N GLN A 187 9.69 6.50 -12.10
CA GLN A 187 8.38 6.62 -12.78
C GLN A 187 7.26 7.06 -11.84
N SER A 188 7.26 6.52 -10.59
CA SER A 188 6.16 6.71 -9.65
C SER A 188 6.25 8.01 -8.84
N PHE A 189 7.45 8.59 -8.69
CA PHE A 189 7.69 9.72 -7.80
C PHE A 189 8.30 10.93 -8.55
N PRO A 190 7.50 11.62 -9.39
CA PRO A 190 8.00 12.68 -10.28
C PRO A 190 8.51 13.93 -9.56
N PHE A 191 8.19 14.10 -8.27
CA PHE A 191 8.70 15.21 -7.46
C PHE A 191 10.03 14.88 -6.74
N LEU A 192 10.61 13.70 -7.00
CA LEU A 192 11.95 13.34 -6.52
C LEU A 192 12.98 13.39 -7.65
N SER A 193 14.14 13.95 -7.35
CA SER A 193 15.32 13.90 -8.22
C SER A 193 16.26 12.84 -7.66
N LEU A 194 16.33 11.68 -8.31
CA LEU A 194 17.13 10.55 -7.85
C LEU A 194 18.57 10.68 -8.36
N SER A 195 19.55 10.48 -7.47
CA SER A 195 20.96 10.45 -7.88
C SER A 195 21.28 9.23 -8.74
N ASN A 196 22.04 9.43 -9.81
CA ASN A 196 22.52 8.34 -10.67
C ASN A 196 23.44 7.36 -9.94
N GLU A 197 24.02 7.76 -8.79
CA GLU A 197 24.91 6.94 -7.97
C GLU A 197 24.14 5.97 -7.04
N LEU A 198 22.80 6.06 -6.95
CA LEU A 198 22.00 5.21 -6.03
C LEU A 198 22.19 3.73 -6.30
N ASN A 199 22.27 3.33 -7.56
CA ASN A 199 22.49 1.93 -7.92
C ASN A 199 23.85 1.42 -7.44
N ASP A 200 24.89 2.24 -7.52
CA ASP A 200 26.24 1.87 -7.12
C ASP A 200 26.35 1.65 -5.59
N TYR A 201 25.60 2.44 -4.81
CA TYR A 201 25.49 2.22 -3.36
C TYR A 201 24.70 0.95 -3.00
N LEU A 202 23.76 0.53 -3.83
CA LEU A 202 22.89 -0.61 -3.56
C LEU A 202 23.46 -1.95 -4.05
N VAL A 203 24.15 -1.98 -5.19
CA VAL A 203 24.70 -3.19 -5.83
C VAL A 203 25.56 -4.05 -4.89
N PRO A 204 26.42 -3.50 -3.98
CA PRO A 204 27.18 -4.32 -3.04
C PRO A 204 26.32 -5.11 -2.04
N HIS A 205 25.01 -4.86 -2.00
CA HIS A 205 24.10 -5.50 -1.05
C HIS A 205 23.11 -6.41 -1.79
N PRO A 206 22.91 -7.66 -1.33
CA PRO A 206 21.89 -8.54 -1.90
C PRO A 206 20.51 -7.87 -1.88
N PHE A 207 19.78 -7.98 -2.99
CA PHE A 207 18.41 -7.46 -3.08
C PHE A 207 17.53 -8.04 -1.99
N SER A 208 16.68 -7.19 -1.41
CA SER A 208 15.74 -7.55 -0.36
C SER A 208 14.39 -6.88 -0.62
N HIS A 209 13.36 -7.70 -0.83
CA HIS A 209 11.99 -7.19 -1.01
C HIS A 209 11.52 -6.33 0.19
N VAL A 210 11.91 -6.69 1.42
CA VAL A 210 11.56 -5.91 2.62
C VAL A 210 12.18 -4.51 2.57
N ILE A 211 13.48 -4.42 2.22
CA ILE A 211 14.14 -3.11 2.09
C ILE A 211 13.53 -2.33 0.92
N CYS A 212 13.29 -2.98 -0.22
CA CYS A 212 12.66 -2.38 -1.40
C CYS A 212 11.31 -1.75 -1.04
N GLN A 213 10.43 -2.47 -0.34
CA GLN A 213 9.13 -1.95 0.10
C GLN A 213 9.28 -0.72 1.00
N HIS A 214 10.19 -0.76 1.97
CA HIS A 214 10.43 0.40 2.85
C HIS A 214 11.02 1.60 2.10
N VAL A 215 11.93 1.35 1.14
CA VAL A 215 12.49 2.44 0.30
C VAL A 215 11.37 3.12 -0.48
N LEU A 216 10.56 2.35 -1.19
CA LEU A 216 9.43 2.90 -1.98
C LEU A 216 8.41 3.61 -1.09
N PHE A 217 8.13 3.08 0.10
CA PHE A 217 7.25 3.73 1.09
C PHE A 217 7.77 5.11 1.52
N TYR A 218 9.06 5.21 1.91
CA TYR A 218 9.61 6.52 2.29
C TYR A 218 9.75 7.46 1.11
N MET A 219 10.10 6.98 -0.09
CA MET A 219 10.10 7.80 -1.29
C MET A 219 8.73 8.39 -1.59
N ASN A 220 7.65 7.60 -1.41
CA ASN A 220 6.28 8.12 -1.55
C ASN A 220 5.99 9.26 -0.54
N ILE A 221 6.41 9.10 0.72
CA ILE A 221 6.27 10.16 1.73
C ILE A 221 7.01 11.43 1.29
N LEU A 222 8.28 11.31 0.89
CA LEU A 222 9.09 12.44 0.43
C LEU A 222 8.48 13.12 -0.81
N ASN A 223 7.99 12.33 -1.76
CA ASN A 223 7.29 12.83 -2.94
C ASN A 223 6.03 13.62 -2.58
N ASN A 224 5.26 13.11 -1.61
CA ASN A 224 4.03 13.76 -1.15
C ASN A 224 4.31 15.05 -0.37
N VAL A 225 5.43 15.15 0.36
CA VAL A 225 5.88 16.40 0.98
C VAL A 225 6.06 17.50 -0.08
N VAL A 226 6.69 17.16 -1.21
CA VAL A 226 6.90 18.13 -2.30
C VAL A 226 5.58 18.44 -3.02
N LYS A 227 4.83 17.39 -3.38
CA LYS A 227 3.56 17.49 -4.11
C LYS A 227 2.50 18.31 -3.37
N SER A 228 2.49 18.27 -2.05
CA SER A 228 1.49 18.96 -1.21
C SER A 228 1.80 20.43 -0.95
N ARG A 229 2.93 20.96 -1.43
CA ARG A 229 3.25 22.37 -1.37
C ARG A 229 2.37 23.17 -2.33
N ASP A 230 2.18 24.45 -2.04
CA ASP A 230 1.45 25.34 -2.94
C ASP A 230 2.26 25.71 -4.20
N GLU A 231 1.67 26.48 -5.10
CA GLU A 231 2.31 26.92 -6.35
C GLU A 231 3.55 27.78 -6.12
N SER A 232 3.59 28.54 -5.00
CA SER A 232 4.75 29.34 -4.58
C SER A 232 5.86 28.49 -3.96
N GLY A 233 5.56 27.22 -3.66
CA GLY A 233 6.46 26.28 -3.01
C GLY A 233 6.49 26.39 -1.49
N GLU A 234 5.52 27.06 -0.88
CA GLU A 234 5.38 27.11 0.57
C GLU A 234 4.64 25.87 1.12
N TYR A 235 4.85 25.61 2.40
CA TYR A 235 4.25 24.47 3.08
C TYR A 235 2.78 24.73 3.39
N THR A 236 1.90 23.93 2.82
CA THR A 236 0.47 23.93 3.13
C THR A 236 0.17 23.26 4.47
N GLU A 237 -1.08 23.32 4.93
CA GLU A 237 -1.53 22.54 6.09
C GLU A 237 -1.31 21.03 5.87
N ASN A 238 -1.60 20.53 4.67
CA ASN A 238 -1.37 19.13 4.33
C ASN A 238 0.13 18.75 4.37
N THR A 239 1.01 19.63 3.87
CA THR A 239 2.46 19.42 3.97
C THR A 239 2.88 19.32 5.43
N ASN A 240 2.38 20.21 6.29
CA ASN A 240 2.69 20.24 7.72
C ASN A 240 2.16 18.97 8.44
N LYS A 241 0.98 18.45 8.06
CA LYS A 241 0.47 17.18 8.58
C LYS A 241 1.40 16.01 8.25
N ILE A 242 1.89 15.91 7.00
CA ILE A 242 2.86 14.87 6.60
C ILE A 242 4.16 15.00 7.41
N ILE A 243 4.69 16.22 7.55
CA ILE A 243 5.91 16.48 8.31
C ILE A 243 5.71 16.12 9.79
N SER A 244 4.63 16.55 10.41
CA SER A 244 4.33 16.23 11.81
C SER A 244 4.26 14.72 12.04
N LYS A 245 3.63 13.98 11.14
CA LYS A 245 3.44 12.54 11.27
C LYS A 245 4.75 11.74 11.13
N TYR A 246 5.64 12.12 10.22
CA TYR A 246 6.78 11.28 9.86
C TYR A 246 8.14 11.83 10.28
N PHE A 247 8.27 13.15 10.52
CA PHE A 247 9.54 13.82 10.80
C PHE A 247 9.68 14.30 12.25
N LEU A 248 8.57 14.35 13.00
CA LEU A 248 8.54 14.88 14.35
C LEU A 248 8.10 13.82 15.37
N GLY A 249 8.40 14.09 16.64
CA GLY A 249 7.98 13.23 17.76
C GLY A 249 8.94 12.10 18.11
N ASP A 250 8.68 11.48 19.27
CA ASP A 250 9.44 10.33 19.76
C ASP A 250 9.16 9.12 18.88
N GLY A 251 10.22 8.59 18.26
CA GLY A 251 10.10 7.45 17.34
C GLY A 251 9.98 7.80 15.87
N ALA A 252 10.08 9.08 15.48
CA ALA A 252 10.12 9.50 14.09
C ALA A 252 11.16 8.70 13.28
N LYS A 253 10.74 8.19 12.13
CA LYS A 253 11.60 7.40 11.26
C LYS A 253 12.40 8.27 10.27
N ILE A 254 11.97 9.51 10.06
CA ILE A 254 12.66 10.50 9.26
C ILE A 254 13.21 11.54 10.23
N THR A 255 14.54 11.66 10.30
CA THR A 255 15.21 12.52 11.30
C THR A 255 16.42 13.20 10.72
N ASP A 256 16.79 14.30 11.33
CA ASP A 256 18.08 14.95 11.10
C ASP A 256 19.20 14.24 11.89
N GLU A 257 20.41 14.31 11.43
CA GLU A 257 21.57 13.82 12.19
C GLU A 257 21.92 14.78 13.34
N SER A 258 22.50 14.22 14.41
CA SER A 258 22.99 15.04 15.53
C SER A 258 24.09 16.03 15.10
N ALA A 259 24.23 17.15 15.79
CA ALA A 259 25.26 18.15 15.51
C ALA A 259 26.67 17.54 15.51
N GLN A 260 26.95 16.60 16.43
CA GLN A 260 28.23 15.89 16.51
C GLN A 260 28.48 15.03 15.24
N ASN A 261 27.47 14.29 14.79
CA ASN A 261 27.58 13.46 13.58
C ASN A 261 27.68 14.33 12.32
N LYS A 262 26.95 15.43 12.24
CA LYS A 262 27.05 16.39 11.13
C LYS A 262 28.47 16.93 10.98
N ALA A 263 29.14 17.26 12.09
CA ALA A 263 30.51 17.75 12.07
C ALA A 263 31.48 16.63 11.68
N LYS A 264 31.34 15.43 12.29
CA LYS A 264 32.29 14.32 12.12
C LYS A 264 32.19 13.66 10.74
N PHE A 265 30.99 13.50 10.18
CA PHE A 265 30.69 12.76 8.95
C PHE A 265 30.17 13.67 7.84
N LYS A 266 30.60 14.94 7.82
CA LYS A 266 30.16 15.93 6.84
C LYS A 266 30.50 15.48 5.40
N GLY A 267 31.65 14.89 5.20
CA GLY A 267 32.11 14.42 3.90
C GLY A 267 31.20 13.30 3.37
N GLU A 268 30.92 12.30 4.22
CA GLU A 268 30.13 11.13 3.88
C GLU A 268 28.65 11.48 3.61
N MET A 269 28.16 12.60 4.16
CA MET A 269 26.79 13.10 3.94
C MET A 269 26.73 14.21 2.90
N THR A 270 27.83 14.45 2.15
CA THR A 270 27.88 15.42 1.06
C THR A 270 27.93 14.67 -0.26
N PHE A 271 26.91 14.86 -1.09
CA PHE A 271 26.71 14.14 -2.34
C PHE A 271 26.64 15.10 -3.52
N LYS A 272 26.82 14.62 -4.75
CA LYS A 272 26.53 15.40 -5.95
C LYS A 272 25.02 15.70 -6.05
N ASP A 273 24.69 16.93 -6.45
CA ASP A 273 23.29 17.27 -6.72
C ASP A 273 22.81 16.54 -7.97
N PRO A 274 21.77 15.69 -7.90
CA PRO A 274 21.26 14.98 -9.08
C PRO A 274 20.70 15.91 -10.16
N ARG A 275 20.44 17.19 -9.86
CA ARG A 275 19.95 18.21 -10.79
C ARG A 275 21.07 19.05 -11.41
N ASP A 276 22.25 19.10 -10.77
CA ASP A 276 23.40 19.85 -11.24
C ASP A 276 24.70 19.20 -10.75
N ILE A 277 25.35 18.43 -11.60
CA ILE A 277 26.54 17.63 -11.25
C ILE A 277 27.73 18.46 -10.75
N ASN A 278 27.74 19.77 -11.03
CA ASN A 278 28.77 20.68 -10.57
C ASN A 278 28.55 21.18 -9.13
N LYS A 279 27.41 20.82 -8.55
CA LYS A 279 27.06 21.20 -7.19
C LYS A 279 27.06 19.99 -6.25
N SER A 280 27.32 20.28 -4.99
CA SER A 280 27.22 19.29 -3.90
C SER A 280 26.14 19.70 -2.93
N LEU A 281 25.44 18.68 -2.40
CA LEU A 281 24.38 18.82 -1.41
C LEU A 281 24.82 18.13 -0.10
N PHE A 282 24.72 18.85 1.00
CA PHE A 282 24.85 18.26 2.32
C PHE A 282 23.47 17.76 2.78
N CYS A 283 23.31 16.44 2.88
CA CYS A 283 22.03 15.78 3.18
C CYS A 283 22.07 15.04 4.52
N PRO A 284 22.01 15.74 5.67
CA PRO A 284 22.00 15.13 6.99
C PRO A 284 20.66 14.51 7.36
N TRP A 285 19.57 14.93 6.70
CA TRP A 285 18.25 14.32 6.90
C TRP A 285 18.18 12.94 6.26
N HIS A 286 17.60 11.99 7.00
CA HIS A 286 17.51 10.64 6.51
C HIS A 286 16.28 9.90 7.02
N ALA A 287 15.74 9.00 6.19
CA ALA A 287 14.74 8.00 6.59
C ALA A 287 15.45 6.73 7.10
N LYS A 288 14.95 6.17 8.21
CA LYS A 288 15.53 5.00 8.88
C LYS A 288 14.80 3.74 8.47
N ILE A 289 15.49 2.82 7.82
CA ILE A 289 15.01 1.47 7.52
C ILE A 289 15.68 0.52 8.52
N SER A 290 14.86 -0.13 9.37
CA SER A 290 15.36 -0.99 10.46
C SER A 290 16.10 -2.21 9.92
N SER A 291 15.67 -2.78 8.78
CA SER A 291 16.35 -3.90 8.15
C SER A 291 17.74 -3.48 7.67
N ARG A 292 18.76 -4.23 8.08
CA ARG A 292 20.17 -4.02 7.74
C ARG A 292 20.70 -2.61 8.02
N TYR A 293 19.99 -1.83 8.86
CA TYR A 293 20.34 -0.44 9.17
C TYR A 293 20.48 0.47 7.94
N PHE A 294 19.65 0.28 6.93
CA PHE A 294 19.66 1.12 5.74
C PHE A 294 19.14 2.53 6.05
N ARG A 295 19.60 3.50 5.24
CA ARG A 295 19.21 4.92 5.30
C ARG A 295 18.94 5.42 3.90
N ILE A 296 18.01 6.36 3.80
CA ILE A 296 17.78 7.17 2.60
C ILE A 296 18.15 8.59 2.98
N HIS A 297 19.24 9.13 2.44
CA HIS A 297 19.63 10.52 2.64
C HIS A 297 19.06 11.39 1.52
N PHE A 298 18.48 12.52 1.89
CA PHE A 298 17.80 13.41 0.98
C PHE A 298 17.95 14.87 1.43
N GLU A 299 17.63 15.79 0.52
CA GLU A 299 17.66 17.22 0.75
C GLU A 299 16.43 17.66 1.56
N PHE A 300 16.66 18.24 2.73
CA PHE A 300 15.59 18.83 3.56
C PHE A 300 16.18 19.83 4.57
N PRO A 301 15.48 20.96 4.92
CA PRO A 301 14.23 21.46 4.35
C PRO A 301 14.40 21.99 2.92
N LEU A 302 13.32 22.05 2.16
CA LEU A 302 13.32 22.61 0.81
C LEU A 302 13.10 24.10 0.82
N LYS A 303 13.78 24.81 -0.11
CA LYS A 303 13.45 26.21 -0.43
C LYS A 303 12.18 26.29 -1.28
N SER A 304 11.46 27.40 -1.22
CA SER A 304 10.24 27.61 -2.02
C SER A 304 10.50 27.50 -3.53
N THR A 305 11.68 27.92 -4.00
CA THR A 305 12.07 27.84 -5.41
C THR A 305 12.32 26.43 -5.93
N GLN A 306 12.50 25.43 -5.06
CA GLN A 306 12.80 24.05 -5.44
C GLN A 306 11.52 23.32 -5.78
N LYS A 307 11.45 22.73 -6.96
CA LYS A 307 10.29 21.98 -7.45
C LYS A 307 10.39 20.47 -7.20
N THR A 308 11.59 19.98 -6.92
CA THR A 308 11.87 18.56 -6.62
C THR A 308 12.79 18.45 -5.40
N MET A 309 12.69 17.32 -4.72
CA MET A 309 13.58 16.94 -3.61
C MET A 309 14.65 15.98 -4.11
N ALA A 310 15.93 16.28 -3.85
CA ALA A 310 17.03 15.39 -4.17
C ALA A 310 17.08 14.21 -3.20
N VAL A 311 17.14 12.97 -3.73
CA VAL A 311 17.46 11.74 -3.01
C VAL A 311 18.86 11.33 -3.43
N CYS A 312 19.81 11.44 -2.49
CA CYS A 312 21.24 11.37 -2.81
C CYS A 312 21.90 10.04 -2.45
N TYR A 313 21.35 9.30 -1.49
CA TYR A 313 21.92 8.04 -1.02
C TYR A 313 20.84 7.07 -0.54
N ILE A 314 21.02 5.81 -0.87
CA ILE A 314 20.27 4.68 -0.31
C ILE A 314 21.29 3.57 -0.02
N GLY A 315 21.42 3.21 1.25
CA GLY A 315 22.40 2.19 1.64
C GLY A 315 22.53 2.06 3.15
N PRO A 316 23.54 1.32 3.63
CA PRO A 316 23.81 1.19 5.06
C PRO A 316 24.10 2.54 5.73
N LYS A 317 23.87 2.60 7.04
CA LYS A 317 24.15 3.81 7.85
C LYS A 317 25.58 4.31 7.64
N LEU A 318 25.75 5.56 7.22
CA LEU A 318 27.03 6.20 6.96
C LEU A 318 27.82 6.53 8.25
N THR A 319 27.08 6.85 9.32
CA THR A 319 27.66 7.28 10.62
C THR A 319 27.99 6.06 11.50
N LYS A 320 28.72 5.05 10.96
CA LYS A 320 29.29 3.96 11.77
C LYS A 320 30.68 4.35 12.24
N LYS A 321 30.95 4.02 13.52
CA LYS A 321 32.35 4.06 14.06
C LYS A 321 33.12 2.85 13.56
#